data_8da6d95099bbf43d6338353d2620c28d
#
_entry.id   8da6d95099bbf43d6338353d2620c28d
#
_cell.length_a   1.000
_cell.length_b   1.000
_cell.length_c   1.000
_cell.angle_alpha   90.00
_cell.angle_beta   90.00
_cell.angle_gamma   90.00
#
_symmetry.space_group_name_H-M   'P 1'
#
loop_
_entity.id
_entity.type
_entity.pdbx_description
1 polymer ?
#
loop_
_entity_poly.entity_id
_entity_poly.type
_entity_poly.pdbx_seq_one_letter_code
_entity_poly.pdbx_strand_id
1 'polypeptide(L)'
;MEQNGLTAVIVAGHGSGFSRGYIRYFADVHMWEGDSLILIPLDGEPMHVQVTYASASMPDEMWIKDYRRAPEPQKEIVNAMKEKGLTKGKVGIAGLQKRITVGGYETIKNAFSNVAFVNADRMVDQIRGIKSDLELEQLRSLWEMSQRAMDRFVEVIGPGITQREAASEAARVFRGAGSFTDLTLIEEGRFKGLPRDVPLACDDMVSFHLEICGESGHWSEINVVCAYQEPSELERKLINSEFRALQEVRAKARPGTMLKDLEDTFLQVIVDDGWKLGDPEWHYSFHGQGMDSIERPYFSPMIEGNEDAPLQEGMVFSYHPHRPTIPEVRRVPKIFDGFVITKDGAETLTKDWDFLWRIMK
;
A
#
# COMPACT_ATOMS: atom_id res chain seq x y z
N MET A 1 17.01 0.71 17.86
CA MET A 1 17.14 -0.41 18.80
C MET A 1 17.57 0.06 20.19
N GLU A 2 18.63 0.83 20.34
CA GLU A 2 19.14 1.35 21.64
C GLU A 2 18.08 2.02 22.48
N GLN A 3 17.34 2.98 21.91
CA GLN A 3 16.27 3.71 22.61
C GLN A 3 15.18 2.79 23.20
N ASN A 4 14.97 1.61 22.61
CA ASN A 4 14.00 0.62 23.05
C ASN A 4 14.62 -0.49 23.91
N GLY A 5 15.93 -0.43 24.17
CA GLY A 5 16.68 -1.43 24.92
C GLY A 5 16.72 -2.80 24.26
N LEU A 6 16.69 -2.84 22.92
CA LEU A 6 16.72 -4.08 22.15
C LEU A 6 18.15 -4.49 21.84
N THR A 7 18.48 -5.77 22.08
CA THR A 7 19.76 -6.37 21.71
C THR A 7 19.79 -6.88 20.27
N ALA A 8 18.61 -7.15 19.70
CA ALA A 8 18.44 -7.51 18.29
C ALA A 8 17.00 -7.28 17.84
N VAL A 9 16.80 -7.31 16.53
CA VAL A 9 15.48 -7.38 15.89
C VAL A 9 15.46 -8.56 14.92
N ILE A 10 14.39 -9.34 14.98
CA ILE A 10 14.03 -10.33 13.97
C ILE A 10 12.99 -9.69 13.07
N VAL A 11 13.25 -9.61 11.78
CA VAL A 11 12.29 -9.14 10.77
C VAL A 11 11.71 -10.35 10.06
N ALA A 12 10.39 -10.51 10.11
CA ALA A 12 9.69 -11.61 9.48
C ALA A 12 8.90 -11.14 8.25
N GLY A 13 8.92 -11.94 7.20
CA GLY A 13 8.13 -11.72 6.00
C GLY A 13 7.83 -13.01 5.25
N HIS A 14 6.86 -12.92 4.35
CA HIS A 14 6.42 -14.02 3.50
C HIS A 14 6.32 -13.52 2.06
N GLY A 15 6.52 -14.41 1.08
CA GLY A 15 6.52 -14.05 -0.35
C GLY A 15 5.17 -13.63 -0.93
N SER A 16 4.07 -13.67 -0.17
CA SER A 16 2.78 -13.15 -0.67
C SER A 16 2.85 -11.64 -0.94
N GLY A 17 2.11 -11.18 -1.94
CA GLY A 17 2.17 -9.81 -2.45
C GLY A 17 2.02 -8.70 -1.40
N PHE A 18 1.27 -8.97 -0.32
CA PHE A 18 0.99 -8.00 0.74
C PHE A 18 1.78 -8.23 2.05
N SER A 19 2.78 -9.10 2.05
CA SER A 19 3.54 -9.48 3.26
C SER A 19 5.05 -9.48 3.10
N ARG A 20 5.57 -9.09 1.92
CA ARG A 20 7.00 -9.14 1.59
C ARG A 20 7.74 -7.83 1.79
N GLY A 21 7.03 -6.72 2.03
CA GLY A 21 7.62 -5.38 2.09
C GLY A 21 8.73 -5.24 3.13
N TYR A 22 8.63 -5.91 4.29
CA TYR A 22 9.71 -5.89 5.28
C TYR A 22 10.99 -6.54 4.76
N ILE A 23 10.91 -7.70 4.11
CA ILE A 23 12.09 -8.39 3.56
C ILE A 23 12.68 -7.57 2.43
N ARG A 24 11.84 -7.02 1.55
CA ARG A 24 12.29 -6.14 0.46
C ARG A 24 13.04 -4.93 1.01
N TYR A 25 12.50 -4.27 2.03
CA TYR A 25 13.09 -3.09 2.65
C TYR A 25 14.47 -3.37 3.28
N PHE A 26 14.60 -4.47 4.01
CA PHE A 26 15.82 -4.77 4.77
C PHE A 26 16.86 -5.60 4.00
N ALA A 27 16.47 -6.36 2.99
CA ALA A 27 17.40 -7.26 2.28
C ALA A 27 17.48 -7.00 0.78
N ASP A 28 16.62 -6.13 0.25
CA ASP A 28 16.46 -5.91 -1.19
C ASP A 28 16.18 -7.21 -1.98
N VAL A 29 15.57 -8.18 -1.31
CA VAL A 29 15.20 -9.46 -1.91
C VAL A 29 13.73 -9.44 -2.30
N HIS A 30 13.46 -9.70 -3.56
CA HIS A 30 12.12 -9.78 -4.07
C HIS A 30 11.61 -11.21 -4.01
N MET A 31 10.70 -11.47 -3.07
CA MET A 31 10.09 -12.78 -2.85
C MET A 31 8.70 -12.85 -3.47
N TRP A 32 8.30 -14.01 -3.97
CA TRP A 32 6.92 -14.30 -4.34
C TRP A 32 6.37 -15.58 -3.72
N GLU A 33 7.20 -16.31 -2.95
CA GLU A 33 6.75 -17.48 -2.18
C GLU A 33 7.70 -17.78 -1.01
N GLY A 34 7.14 -18.36 0.04
CA GLY A 34 7.89 -18.89 1.19
C GLY A 34 8.16 -17.87 2.30
N ASP A 35 8.64 -18.38 3.41
CA ASP A 35 8.99 -17.60 4.60
C ASP A 35 10.44 -17.10 4.53
N SER A 36 10.65 -15.91 5.07
CA SER A 36 11.95 -15.30 5.21
C SER A 36 12.07 -14.57 6.54
N LEU A 37 13.24 -14.65 7.16
CA LEU A 37 13.55 -13.98 8.41
C LEU A 37 14.93 -13.32 8.31
N ILE A 38 15.04 -12.11 8.89
CA ILE A 38 16.31 -11.40 9.00
C ILE A 38 16.58 -11.17 10.47
N LEU A 39 17.75 -11.56 10.97
CA LEU A 39 18.23 -11.25 12.30
C LEU A 39 19.19 -10.06 12.21
N ILE A 40 18.84 -8.97 12.87
CA ILE A 40 19.63 -7.74 12.93
C ILE A 40 20.08 -7.55 14.39
N PRO A 41 21.31 -7.92 14.76
CA PRO A 41 21.83 -7.63 16.10
C PRO A 41 22.09 -6.13 16.27
N LEU A 42 22.07 -5.64 17.50
CA LEU A 42 22.47 -4.26 17.80
C LEU A 42 23.95 -4.08 17.49
N ASP A 43 24.75 -5.06 17.86
CA ASP A 43 26.19 -5.10 17.58
C ASP A 43 26.51 -6.34 16.74
N GLY A 44 27.15 -6.17 15.60
CA GLY A 44 27.56 -7.24 14.69
C GLY A 44 26.77 -7.29 13.38
N GLU A 45 27.13 -8.26 12.56
CA GLU A 45 26.59 -8.39 11.20
C GLU A 45 25.20 -9.04 11.19
N PRO A 46 24.28 -8.55 10.35
CA PRO A 46 22.98 -9.17 10.16
C PRO A 46 23.07 -10.52 9.46
N MET A 47 22.03 -11.33 9.62
CA MET A 47 21.86 -12.60 8.94
C MET A 47 20.48 -12.66 8.31
N HIS A 48 20.40 -13.21 7.10
CA HIS A 48 19.16 -13.42 6.37
C HIS A 48 18.97 -14.91 6.08
N VAL A 49 17.82 -15.46 6.43
CA VAL A 49 17.47 -16.84 6.11
C VAL A 49 16.14 -16.92 5.36
N GLN A 50 16.13 -17.73 4.31
CA GLN A 50 14.92 -18.09 3.56
C GLN A 50 14.62 -19.58 3.66
N VAL A 51 13.35 -19.94 3.59
CA VAL A 51 12.96 -21.34 3.41
C VAL A 51 13.56 -21.91 2.11
N THR A 52 13.96 -23.17 2.11
CA THR A 52 14.69 -23.78 0.98
C THR A 52 13.95 -23.76 -0.35
N TYR A 53 12.62 -23.79 -0.32
CA TYR A 53 11.77 -23.74 -1.52
C TYR A 53 11.34 -22.31 -1.92
N ALA A 54 11.80 -21.27 -1.19
CA ALA A 54 11.43 -19.91 -1.50
C ALA A 54 11.79 -19.53 -2.95
N SER A 55 10.84 -18.97 -3.66
CA SER A 55 11.04 -18.33 -4.95
C SER A 55 11.31 -16.85 -4.73
N ALA A 56 12.49 -16.40 -5.13
CA ALA A 56 12.91 -15.02 -4.92
C ALA A 56 13.88 -14.58 -6.02
N SER A 57 13.83 -13.27 -6.34
CA SER A 57 14.87 -12.59 -7.11
C SER A 57 15.83 -11.92 -6.15
N MET A 58 17.11 -12.22 -6.32
CA MET A 58 18.19 -11.69 -5.48
C MET A 58 18.80 -10.49 -6.19
N PRO A 59 19.25 -9.44 -5.45
CA PRO A 59 20.06 -8.41 -6.06
C PRO A 59 21.42 -8.97 -6.50
N ASP A 60 22.05 -8.33 -7.47
CA ASP A 60 23.38 -8.74 -7.97
C ASP A 60 24.42 -8.76 -6.85
N GLU A 61 24.31 -7.82 -5.92
CA GLU A 61 25.14 -7.75 -4.73
C GLU A 61 24.29 -7.64 -3.46
N MET A 62 24.32 -8.69 -2.64
CA MET A 62 23.67 -8.69 -1.32
C MET A 62 24.51 -7.94 -0.29
N TRP A 63 23.91 -6.94 0.39
CA TRP A 63 24.58 -6.27 1.49
C TRP A 63 24.64 -7.14 2.76
N ILE A 64 23.63 -8.00 3.00
CA ILE A 64 23.67 -9.01 4.07
C ILE A 64 24.49 -10.20 3.57
N LYS A 65 25.73 -10.34 4.06
CA LYS A 65 26.66 -11.38 3.59
C LYS A 65 26.37 -12.76 4.19
N ASP A 66 25.82 -12.82 5.42
CA ASP A 66 25.38 -14.08 6.03
C ASP A 66 23.97 -14.43 5.53
N TYR A 67 23.91 -15.02 4.33
CA TYR A 67 22.69 -15.48 3.72
C TYR A 67 22.61 -17.00 3.78
N ARG A 68 21.48 -17.52 4.31
CA ARG A 68 21.25 -18.95 4.51
C ARG A 68 19.94 -19.39 3.86
N ARG A 69 19.87 -20.67 3.52
CA ARG A 69 18.63 -21.36 3.14
C ARG A 69 18.42 -22.57 4.04
N ALA A 70 17.24 -22.67 4.64
CA ALA A 70 16.94 -23.74 5.59
C ALA A 70 15.49 -24.25 5.39
N PRO A 71 15.22 -25.56 5.59
CA PRO A 71 13.85 -26.06 5.56
C PRO A 71 12.94 -25.43 6.62
N GLU A 72 13.53 -25.03 7.75
CA GLU A 72 12.85 -24.39 8.89
C GLU A 72 13.60 -23.11 9.28
N PRO A 73 13.30 -21.98 8.62
CA PRO A 73 14.00 -20.71 8.86
C PRO A 73 13.99 -20.26 10.32
N GLN A 74 12.93 -20.59 11.08
CA GLN A 74 12.79 -20.24 12.48
C GLN A 74 13.82 -20.98 13.37
N LYS A 75 14.13 -22.23 13.06
CA LYS A 75 15.20 -22.97 13.75
C LYS A 75 16.56 -22.38 13.42
N GLU A 76 16.76 -21.95 12.19
CA GLU A 76 18.00 -21.32 11.77
C GLU A 76 18.21 -19.96 12.47
N ILE A 77 17.15 -19.17 12.68
CA ILE A 77 17.20 -17.98 13.53
C ILE A 77 17.65 -18.33 14.96
N VAL A 78 17.11 -19.41 15.53
CA VAL A 78 17.52 -19.88 16.86
C VAL A 78 19.02 -20.21 16.90
N ASN A 79 19.53 -20.89 15.88
CA ASN A 79 20.96 -21.22 15.77
C ASN A 79 21.80 -19.95 15.67
N ALA A 80 21.43 -19.03 14.78
CA ALA A 80 22.13 -17.76 14.59
C ALA A 80 22.13 -16.87 15.85
N MET A 81 21.01 -16.84 16.58
CA MET A 81 20.96 -16.14 17.87
C MET A 81 21.95 -16.73 18.89
N LYS A 82 22.07 -18.06 18.93
CA LYS A 82 23.06 -18.75 19.80
C LYS A 82 24.49 -18.45 19.34
N GLU A 83 24.77 -18.56 18.06
CA GLU A 83 26.08 -18.26 17.45
C GLU A 83 26.55 -16.84 17.77
N LYS A 84 25.60 -15.87 17.72
CA LYS A 84 25.86 -14.44 17.98
C LYS A 84 25.76 -14.06 19.47
N GLY A 85 25.54 -15.03 20.37
CA GLY A 85 25.45 -14.77 21.82
C GLY A 85 24.18 -14.03 22.27
N LEU A 86 23.14 -13.96 21.43
CA LEU A 86 21.86 -13.29 21.69
C LEU A 86 20.93 -14.19 22.53
N THR A 87 21.42 -14.68 23.67
CA THR A 87 20.73 -15.66 24.54
C THR A 87 20.07 -15.03 25.77
N LYS A 88 20.16 -13.73 25.92
CA LYS A 88 19.57 -12.95 27.02
C LYS A 88 19.22 -11.54 26.55
N GLY A 89 18.38 -10.86 27.30
CA GLY A 89 17.98 -9.49 27.02
C GLY A 89 16.65 -9.39 26.26
N LYS A 90 16.46 -8.34 25.49
CA LYS A 90 15.20 -8.02 24.83
C LYS A 90 15.38 -8.04 23.31
N VAL A 91 14.63 -8.88 22.63
CA VAL A 91 14.66 -9.02 21.16
C VAL A 91 13.32 -8.61 20.59
N GLY A 92 13.34 -7.65 19.63
CA GLY A 92 12.17 -7.25 18.91
C GLY A 92 11.83 -8.23 17.79
N ILE A 93 10.54 -8.44 17.51
CA ILE A 93 10.09 -9.16 16.32
C ILE A 93 9.20 -8.22 15.51
N ALA A 94 9.66 -7.83 14.34
CA ALA A 94 8.87 -7.13 13.34
C ALA A 94 8.18 -8.14 12.43
N GLY A 95 6.88 -7.97 12.20
CA GLY A 95 6.01 -8.96 11.57
C GLY A 95 5.34 -9.92 12.57
N LEU A 96 5.42 -9.62 13.87
CA LEU A 96 4.89 -10.50 14.92
C LEU A 96 3.37 -10.67 14.81
N GLN A 97 2.64 -9.63 14.46
CA GLN A 97 1.18 -9.69 14.38
C GLN A 97 0.64 -10.31 13.08
N LYS A 98 1.37 -10.16 11.97
CA LYS A 98 0.78 -10.45 10.65
C LYS A 98 1.62 -11.38 9.76
N ARG A 99 2.91 -11.58 10.06
CA ARG A 99 3.84 -12.20 9.11
C ARG A 99 4.53 -13.47 9.62
N ILE A 100 4.76 -13.58 10.92
CA ILE A 100 5.29 -14.83 11.52
C ILE A 100 4.14 -15.75 11.88
N THR A 101 4.27 -17.04 11.60
CA THR A 101 3.28 -18.03 12.04
C THR A 101 3.36 -18.26 13.54
N VAL A 102 2.25 -18.68 14.16
CA VAL A 102 2.23 -19.02 15.60
C VAL A 102 3.29 -20.07 15.93
N GLY A 103 3.37 -21.16 15.15
CA GLY A 103 4.38 -22.21 15.35
C GLY A 103 5.82 -21.70 15.16
N GLY A 104 6.04 -20.78 14.23
CA GLY A 104 7.33 -20.12 14.04
C GLY A 104 7.73 -19.28 15.24
N TYR A 105 6.80 -18.47 15.76
CA TYR A 105 7.01 -17.69 16.97
C TYR A 105 7.31 -18.58 18.19
N GLU A 106 6.51 -19.63 18.39
CA GLU A 106 6.72 -20.58 19.48
C GLU A 106 8.08 -21.29 19.40
N THR A 107 8.52 -21.68 18.19
CA THR A 107 9.83 -22.27 17.96
C THR A 107 10.95 -21.36 18.44
N ILE A 108 10.89 -20.06 18.12
CA ILE A 108 11.89 -19.09 18.53
C ILE A 108 11.78 -18.83 20.03
N LYS A 109 10.59 -18.57 20.55
CA LYS A 109 10.36 -18.21 21.96
C LYS A 109 10.78 -19.32 22.93
N ASN A 110 10.40 -20.57 22.62
CA ASN A 110 10.67 -21.70 23.50
C ASN A 110 12.15 -22.11 23.55
N ALA A 111 12.97 -21.64 22.59
CA ALA A 111 14.41 -21.91 22.57
C ALA A 111 15.21 -21.07 23.60
N PHE A 112 14.62 -20.03 24.17
CA PHE A 112 15.32 -19.08 25.04
C PHE A 112 14.49 -18.71 26.27
N SER A 113 14.94 -19.14 27.46
CA SER A 113 14.29 -18.80 28.74
C SER A 113 14.64 -17.40 29.27
N ASN A 114 15.75 -16.82 28.82
CA ASN A 114 16.29 -15.54 29.31
C ASN A 114 16.19 -14.40 28.28
N VAL A 115 15.43 -14.59 27.19
CA VAL A 115 15.16 -13.58 26.18
C VAL A 115 13.70 -13.13 26.28
N ALA A 116 13.50 -11.84 26.42
CA ALA A 116 12.16 -11.23 26.33
C ALA A 116 11.88 -10.86 24.87
N PHE A 117 10.98 -11.59 24.21
CA PHE A 117 10.54 -11.25 22.87
C PHE A 117 9.39 -10.23 22.93
N VAL A 118 9.53 -9.15 22.17
CA VAL A 118 8.56 -8.03 22.13
C VAL A 118 8.19 -7.69 20.70
N ASN A 119 7.00 -7.10 20.51
CA ASN A 119 6.58 -6.61 19.21
C ASN A 119 7.44 -5.39 18.81
N ALA A 120 7.98 -5.41 17.58
CA ALA A 120 8.76 -4.34 16.97
C ALA A 120 8.12 -3.77 15.70
N ASP A 121 6.87 -4.16 15.38
CA ASP A 121 6.17 -3.71 14.18
C ASP A 121 6.15 -2.17 14.08
N ARG A 122 5.70 -1.48 15.14
CA ARG A 122 5.65 -0.01 15.12
C ARG A 122 7.00 0.66 14.92
N MET A 123 8.06 0.12 15.52
CA MET A 123 9.41 0.67 15.37
C MET A 123 9.88 0.59 13.90
N VAL A 124 9.63 -0.53 13.24
CA VAL A 124 9.99 -0.73 11.85
C VAL A 124 9.10 0.10 10.93
N ASP A 125 7.79 0.14 11.18
CA ASP A 125 6.84 0.93 10.40
C ASP A 125 7.13 2.44 10.47
N GLN A 126 7.57 2.95 11.63
CA GLN A 126 7.99 4.35 11.77
C GLN A 126 9.22 4.68 10.91
N ILE A 127 10.19 3.75 10.81
CA ILE A 127 11.35 3.94 9.94
C ILE A 127 10.92 3.96 8.47
N ARG A 128 10.10 3.00 8.05
CA ARG A 128 9.61 2.86 6.67
C ARG A 128 8.60 3.95 6.28
N GLY A 129 7.90 4.51 7.27
CA GLY A 129 6.90 5.55 7.06
C GLY A 129 7.49 6.84 6.47
N ILE A 130 8.75 7.16 6.78
CA ILE A 130 9.49 8.30 6.24
C ILE A 130 10.37 7.81 5.09
N LYS A 131 10.03 8.19 3.88
CA LYS A 131 10.74 7.77 2.68
C LYS A 131 12.01 8.61 2.47
N SER A 132 13.09 7.95 2.08
CA SER A 132 14.31 8.60 1.59
C SER A 132 14.08 9.24 0.22
N ASP A 133 14.97 10.13 -0.20
CA ASP A 133 14.90 10.78 -1.51
C ASP A 133 14.87 9.76 -2.66
N LEU A 134 15.64 8.66 -2.54
CA LEU A 134 15.64 7.58 -3.53
C LEU A 134 14.29 6.86 -3.59
N GLU A 135 13.68 6.55 -2.44
CA GLU A 135 12.35 5.92 -2.40
C GLU A 135 11.28 6.85 -2.98
N LEU A 136 11.37 8.16 -2.71
CA LEU A 136 10.45 9.15 -3.30
C LEU A 136 10.60 9.25 -4.82
N GLU A 137 11.81 9.20 -5.35
CA GLU A 137 12.07 9.17 -6.79
C GLU A 137 11.45 7.92 -7.44
N GLN A 138 11.67 6.75 -6.83
CA GLN A 138 11.09 5.49 -7.30
C GLN A 138 9.56 5.48 -7.24
N LEU A 139 8.98 6.02 -6.18
CA LEU A 139 7.53 6.17 -6.05
C LEU A 139 6.96 7.09 -7.13
N ARG A 140 7.56 8.26 -7.37
CA ARG A 140 7.11 9.16 -8.44
C ARG A 140 7.15 8.48 -9.82
N SER A 141 8.24 7.79 -10.13
CA SER A 141 8.37 7.02 -11.38
C SER A 141 7.30 5.94 -11.51
N LEU A 142 7.00 5.23 -10.41
CA LEU A 142 5.96 4.22 -10.37
C LEU A 142 4.56 4.80 -10.62
N TRP A 143 4.25 5.94 -9.99
CA TRP A 143 2.95 6.61 -10.20
C TRP A 143 2.80 7.13 -11.62
N GLU A 144 3.86 7.65 -12.24
CA GLU A 144 3.87 8.03 -13.66
C GLU A 144 3.62 6.81 -14.56
N MET A 145 4.20 5.68 -14.25
CA MET A 145 3.96 4.43 -14.96
C MET A 145 2.51 3.95 -14.80
N SER A 146 1.97 4.02 -13.59
CA SER A 146 0.58 3.67 -13.31
C SER A 146 -0.40 4.54 -14.10
N GLN A 147 -0.11 5.83 -14.22
CA GLN A 147 -0.90 6.74 -15.05
C GLN A 147 -0.85 6.35 -16.53
N ARG A 148 0.32 5.98 -17.07
CA ARG A 148 0.41 5.47 -18.46
C ARG A 148 -0.40 4.19 -18.66
N ALA A 149 -0.45 3.32 -17.66
CA ALA A 149 -1.27 2.12 -17.71
C ALA A 149 -2.77 2.45 -17.73
N MET A 150 -3.18 3.45 -16.93
CA MET A 150 -4.55 3.97 -16.95
C MET A 150 -4.90 4.60 -18.30
N ASP A 151 -4.01 5.42 -18.84
CA ASP A 151 -4.22 6.03 -20.17
C ASP A 151 -4.39 4.95 -21.24
N ARG A 152 -3.60 3.89 -21.17
CA ARG A 152 -3.76 2.76 -22.11
C ARG A 152 -5.09 2.05 -21.97
N PHE A 153 -5.58 1.85 -20.74
CA PHE A 153 -6.93 1.33 -20.53
C PHE A 153 -7.98 2.20 -21.20
N VAL A 154 -7.91 3.51 -20.97
CA VAL A 154 -8.87 4.50 -21.55
C VAL A 154 -8.82 4.53 -23.09
N GLU A 155 -7.64 4.36 -23.68
CA GLU A 155 -7.49 4.34 -25.14
C GLU A 155 -8.19 3.15 -25.80
N VAL A 156 -8.25 2.01 -25.12
CA VAL A 156 -8.71 0.77 -25.75
C VAL A 156 -10.16 0.42 -25.42
N ILE A 157 -10.74 0.98 -24.35
CA ILE A 157 -12.11 0.65 -23.99
C ILE A 157 -13.10 1.17 -25.02
N GLY A 158 -14.04 0.33 -25.38
CA GLY A 158 -15.06 0.64 -26.37
C GLY A 158 -15.97 -0.55 -26.66
N PRO A 159 -16.96 -0.37 -27.57
CA PRO A 159 -17.86 -1.46 -27.93
C PRO A 159 -17.12 -2.70 -28.43
N GLY A 160 -17.45 -3.85 -27.83
CA GLY A 160 -16.95 -5.15 -28.28
C GLY A 160 -15.68 -5.62 -27.57
N ILE A 161 -14.92 -4.75 -26.88
CA ILE A 161 -13.80 -5.18 -26.06
C ILE A 161 -14.28 -5.78 -24.73
N THR A 162 -13.66 -6.85 -24.27
CA THR A 162 -13.98 -7.44 -22.97
C THR A 162 -13.25 -6.71 -21.84
N GLN A 163 -13.79 -6.81 -20.62
CA GLN A 163 -13.12 -6.28 -19.41
C GLN A 163 -11.69 -6.80 -19.29
N ARG A 164 -11.48 -8.10 -19.60
CA ARG A 164 -10.17 -8.74 -19.52
C ARG A 164 -9.20 -8.25 -20.59
N GLU A 165 -9.65 -8.06 -21.81
CA GLU A 165 -8.80 -7.53 -22.90
C GLU A 165 -8.35 -6.10 -22.56
N ALA A 166 -9.28 -5.22 -22.15
CA ALA A 166 -8.94 -3.85 -21.77
C ALA A 166 -7.95 -3.79 -20.60
N ALA A 167 -8.17 -4.58 -19.56
CA ALA A 167 -7.25 -4.68 -18.42
C ALA A 167 -5.88 -5.27 -18.83
N SER A 168 -5.85 -6.21 -19.78
CA SER A 168 -4.60 -6.80 -20.29
C SER A 168 -3.75 -5.79 -21.04
N GLU A 169 -4.36 -4.83 -21.74
CA GLU A 169 -3.64 -3.76 -22.41
C GLU A 169 -2.97 -2.81 -21.40
N ALA A 170 -3.64 -2.49 -20.29
CA ALA A 170 -3.00 -1.77 -19.19
C ALA A 170 -1.88 -2.60 -18.54
N ALA A 171 -2.13 -3.91 -18.34
CA ALA A 171 -1.14 -4.82 -17.78
C ALA A 171 0.12 -4.92 -18.64
N ARG A 172 0.01 -4.86 -19.96
CA ARG A 172 1.17 -4.83 -20.86
C ARG A 172 2.10 -3.65 -20.58
N VAL A 173 1.56 -2.50 -20.18
CA VAL A 173 2.36 -1.30 -19.84
C VAL A 173 3.15 -1.53 -18.58
N PHE A 174 2.50 -1.89 -17.47
CA PHE A 174 3.20 -2.03 -16.19
C PHE A 174 4.06 -3.30 -16.12
N ARG A 175 3.66 -4.40 -16.75
CA ARG A 175 4.50 -5.61 -16.87
C ARG A 175 5.76 -5.34 -17.68
N GLY A 176 5.63 -4.58 -18.78
CA GLY A 176 6.78 -4.17 -19.60
C GLY A 176 7.76 -3.25 -18.86
N ALA A 177 7.30 -2.58 -17.79
CA ALA A 177 8.11 -1.74 -16.92
C ALA A 177 8.58 -2.45 -15.62
N GLY A 178 8.58 -3.80 -15.59
CA GLY A 178 9.15 -4.58 -14.48
C GLY A 178 8.18 -4.88 -13.33
N SER A 179 6.94 -4.39 -13.35
CA SER A 179 5.95 -4.79 -12.35
C SER A 179 5.53 -6.25 -12.56
N PHE A 180 5.43 -7.03 -11.48
CA PHE A 180 5.01 -8.43 -11.54
C PHE A 180 3.90 -8.78 -10.55
N THR A 181 3.48 -7.84 -9.71
CA THR A 181 2.35 -8.00 -8.80
C THR A 181 1.42 -6.82 -8.91
N ASP A 182 0.14 -7.11 -9.06
CA ASP A 182 -0.92 -6.13 -9.15
C ASP A 182 -2.22 -6.64 -8.52
N LEU A 183 -3.07 -5.71 -8.14
CA LEU A 183 -4.50 -5.89 -7.94
C LEU A 183 -5.22 -5.00 -8.94
N THR A 184 -5.94 -5.63 -9.86
CA THR A 184 -6.70 -4.96 -10.91
C THR A 184 -8.17 -5.23 -10.71
N LEU A 185 -8.98 -4.17 -10.53
CA LEU A 185 -10.42 -4.29 -10.35
C LEU A 185 -11.17 -3.46 -11.39
N ILE A 186 -12.31 -3.97 -11.84
CA ILE A 186 -13.27 -3.22 -12.64
C ILE A 186 -14.58 -3.10 -11.88
N GLU A 187 -15.15 -1.91 -11.89
CA GLU A 187 -16.51 -1.65 -11.47
C GLU A 187 -17.35 -1.27 -12.68
N GLU A 188 -18.35 -2.06 -12.99
CA GLU A 188 -19.29 -1.81 -14.07
C GLU A 188 -20.66 -2.33 -13.68
N GLY A 189 -21.61 -1.51 -13.69
CA GLY A 189 -22.90 -1.91 -13.21
C GLY A 189 -22.90 -2.17 -11.71
N ARG A 190 -23.49 -3.29 -11.35
CA ARG A 190 -23.45 -3.82 -9.99
C ARG A 190 -22.23 -4.71 -9.75
N PHE A 191 -21.40 -4.87 -10.78
CA PHE A 191 -20.20 -5.69 -10.70
C PHE A 191 -19.03 -4.85 -10.18
N LYS A 192 -18.34 -5.42 -9.20
CA LYS A 192 -17.01 -4.99 -8.76
C LYS A 192 -16.15 -6.22 -8.54
N GLY A 193 -15.03 -6.31 -9.21
CA GLY A 193 -14.13 -7.45 -9.05
C GLY A 193 -13.07 -7.53 -10.15
N LEU A 194 -12.44 -8.70 -10.23
CA LEU A 194 -11.43 -8.95 -11.25
C LEU A 194 -12.04 -8.90 -12.66
N PRO A 195 -11.29 -8.42 -13.67
CA PRO A 195 -11.75 -8.33 -15.05
C PRO A 195 -12.23 -9.69 -15.60
N ARG A 196 -13.43 -9.70 -16.14
CA ARG A 196 -14.09 -10.90 -16.71
C ARG A 196 -13.97 -10.93 -18.23
N ASP A 197 -14.16 -12.11 -18.78
CA ASP A 197 -14.27 -12.33 -20.23
C ASP A 197 -15.70 -12.05 -20.70
N VAL A 198 -16.12 -10.80 -20.53
CA VAL A 198 -17.42 -10.27 -20.99
C VAL A 198 -17.20 -8.91 -21.62
N PRO A 199 -17.89 -8.57 -22.71
CA PRO A 199 -17.82 -7.23 -23.30
C PRO A 199 -18.18 -6.16 -22.29
N LEU A 200 -17.50 -5.01 -22.37
CA LEU A 200 -17.89 -3.80 -21.65
C LEU A 200 -19.27 -3.34 -22.16
N ALA A 201 -20.16 -2.97 -21.25
CA ALA A 201 -21.52 -2.58 -21.61
C ALA A 201 -21.56 -1.26 -22.41
N CYS A 202 -20.62 -0.36 -22.17
CA CYS A 202 -20.49 0.92 -22.87
C CYS A 202 -21.79 1.78 -22.84
N ASP A 203 -22.61 1.61 -21.82
CA ASP A 203 -23.91 2.28 -21.68
C ASP A 203 -24.02 3.15 -20.43
N ASP A 204 -23.08 3.08 -19.52
CA ASP A 204 -23.08 3.83 -18.26
C ASP A 204 -21.63 4.25 -17.90
N MET A 205 -21.16 3.84 -16.76
CA MET A 205 -19.80 4.11 -16.28
C MET A 205 -19.02 2.83 -16.08
N VAL A 206 -17.73 2.90 -16.33
CA VAL A 206 -16.75 1.90 -15.94
C VAL A 206 -15.65 2.57 -15.10
N SER A 207 -15.35 1.99 -13.95
CA SER A 207 -14.16 2.35 -13.17
C SER A 207 -13.13 1.24 -13.26
N PHE A 208 -11.89 1.63 -13.47
CA PHE A 208 -10.74 0.75 -13.47
C PHE A 208 -9.81 1.15 -12.34
N HIS A 209 -9.62 0.25 -11.40
CA HIS A 209 -8.76 0.41 -10.23
C HIS A 209 -7.51 -0.45 -10.37
N LEU A 210 -6.38 0.12 -10.05
CA LEU A 210 -5.09 -0.51 -10.23
C LEU A 210 -4.18 -0.24 -9.04
N GLU A 211 -3.80 -1.30 -8.34
CA GLU A 211 -2.69 -1.30 -7.40
C GLU A 211 -1.53 -2.06 -8.00
N ILE A 212 -0.36 -1.46 -8.07
CA ILE A 212 0.80 -2.06 -8.74
C ILE A 212 2.01 -2.03 -7.80
N CYS A 213 2.70 -3.17 -7.71
CA CYS A 213 4.03 -3.24 -7.16
C CYS A 213 5.06 -3.06 -8.28
N GLY A 214 5.83 -1.98 -8.25
CA GLY A 214 6.89 -1.72 -9.21
C GLY A 214 8.13 -2.60 -9.00
N GLU A 215 9.10 -2.48 -9.90
CA GLU A 215 10.37 -3.19 -9.84
C GLU A 215 11.14 -2.90 -8.53
N SER A 216 11.08 -1.66 -8.05
CA SER A 216 11.68 -1.26 -6.77
C SER A 216 11.02 -1.89 -5.54
N GLY A 217 9.87 -2.56 -5.70
CA GLY A 217 9.09 -3.13 -4.60
C GLY A 217 8.05 -2.18 -3.99
N HIS A 218 8.07 -0.90 -4.38
CA HIS A 218 7.07 0.07 -3.94
C HIS A 218 5.72 -0.15 -4.64
N TRP A 219 4.66 0.33 -3.99
CA TRP A 219 3.30 0.23 -4.48
C TRP A 219 2.74 1.59 -4.87
N SER A 220 1.88 1.60 -5.85
CA SER A 220 1.01 2.72 -6.21
C SER A 220 -0.44 2.24 -6.26
N GLU A 221 -1.37 3.14 -6.05
CA GLU A 221 -2.80 2.86 -6.10
C GLU A 221 -3.52 4.00 -6.78
N ILE A 222 -4.22 3.71 -7.88
CA ILE A 222 -4.84 4.71 -8.74
C ILE A 222 -6.10 4.14 -9.39
N ASN A 223 -7.05 4.99 -9.73
CA ASN A 223 -8.19 4.59 -10.56
C ASN A 223 -8.53 5.62 -11.63
N VAL A 224 -9.28 5.17 -12.61
CA VAL A 224 -9.91 6.02 -13.62
C VAL A 224 -11.38 5.70 -13.73
N VAL A 225 -12.17 6.71 -14.08
CA VAL A 225 -13.56 6.55 -14.40
C VAL A 225 -13.84 7.04 -15.80
N CYS A 226 -14.47 6.18 -16.56
CA CYS A 226 -14.92 6.46 -17.90
C CYS A 226 -16.44 6.39 -17.97
N ALA A 227 -17.08 7.40 -18.54
CA ALA A 227 -18.52 7.46 -18.70
C ALA A 227 -18.87 7.47 -20.19
N TYR A 228 -19.88 6.72 -20.55
CA TYR A 228 -20.45 6.74 -21.91
C TYR A 228 -21.68 7.66 -22.01
N GLN A 229 -22.12 8.20 -20.90
CA GLN A 229 -23.21 9.16 -20.80
C GLN A 229 -22.80 10.33 -19.94
N GLU A 230 -23.38 11.48 -20.22
CA GLU A 230 -23.24 12.66 -19.37
C GLU A 230 -23.81 12.39 -17.97
N PRO A 231 -23.05 12.69 -16.92
CA PRO A 231 -23.54 12.56 -15.56
C PRO A 231 -24.72 13.48 -15.29
N SER A 232 -25.66 13.02 -14.48
CA SER A 232 -26.75 13.83 -13.97
C SER A 232 -26.21 15.00 -13.11
N GLU A 233 -27.05 16.01 -12.88
CA GLU A 233 -26.68 17.15 -12.01
C GLU A 233 -26.28 16.69 -10.60
N LEU A 234 -26.96 15.68 -10.06
CA LEU A 234 -26.65 15.14 -8.74
C LEU A 234 -25.32 14.39 -8.71
N GLU A 235 -25.01 13.61 -9.74
CA GLU A 235 -23.73 12.93 -9.89
C GLU A 235 -22.59 13.95 -10.03
N ARG A 236 -22.76 14.98 -10.85
CA ARG A 236 -21.79 16.08 -10.96
C ARG A 236 -21.57 16.79 -9.63
N LYS A 237 -22.67 17.10 -8.90
CA LYS A 237 -22.58 17.70 -7.59
C LYS A 237 -21.74 16.84 -6.64
N LEU A 238 -21.99 15.53 -6.60
CA LEU A 238 -21.29 14.62 -5.72
C LEU A 238 -19.78 14.56 -6.01
N ILE A 239 -19.41 14.41 -7.29
CA ILE A 239 -18.02 14.40 -7.71
C ILE A 239 -17.33 15.72 -7.39
N ASN A 240 -17.99 16.83 -7.68
CA ASN A 240 -17.43 18.15 -7.40
C ASN A 240 -17.22 18.35 -5.89
N SER A 241 -18.11 17.82 -5.05
CA SER A 241 -17.97 17.87 -3.59
C SER A 241 -16.79 17.03 -3.11
N GLU A 242 -16.67 15.79 -3.58
CA GLU A 242 -15.53 14.92 -3.24
C GLU A 242 -14.20 15.53 -3.73
N PHE A 243 -14.17 16.06 -4.94
CA PHE A 243 -12.99 16.70 -5.49
C PHE A 243 -12.58 17.96 -4.72
N ARG A 244 -13.54 18.82 -4.41
CA ARG A 244 -13.28 20.00 -3.58
C ARG A 244 -12.79 19.62 -2.19
N ALA A 245 -13.41 18.62 -1.56
CA ALA A 245 -12.97 18.11 -0.26
C ALA A 245 -11.52 17.63 -0.30
N LEU A 246 -11.14 16.93 -1.37
CA LEU A 246 -9.79 16.49 -1.59
C LEU A 246 -8.78 17.63 -1.77
N GLN A 247 -9.14 18.67 -2.52
CA GLN A 247 -8.30 19.85 -2.68
C GLN A 247 -8.06 20.54 -1.33
N GLU A 248 -9.09 20.67 -0.49
CA GLU A 248 -8.96 21.24 0.86
C GLU A 248 -8.10 20.37 1.77
N VAL A 249 -8.23 19.03 1.70
CA VAL A 249 -7.35 18.10 2.40
C VAL A 249 -5.89 18.31 1.99
N ARG A 250 -5.60 18.36 0.70
CA ARG A 250 -4.25 18.60 0.18
C ARG A 250 -3.69 19.95 0.62
N ALA A 251 -4.50 21.00 0.57
CA ALA A 251 -4.09 22.34 1.01
C ALA A 251 -3.72 22.38 2.51
N LYS A 252 -4.37 21.53 3.31
CA LYS A 252 -4.11 21.42 4.75
C LYS A 252 -2.97 20.46 5.09
N ALA A 253 -2.70 19.46 4.26
CA ALA A 253 -1.72 18.42 4.51
C ALA A 253 -0.29 18.98 4.44
N ARG A 254 0.33 19.17 5.61
CA ARG A 254 1.71 19.63 5.79
C ARG A 254 2.31 19.02 7.05
N PRO A 255 3.64 19.05 7.23
CA PRO A 255 4.27 18.54 8.45
C PRO A 255 3.63 19.14 9.72
N GLY A 256 3.29 18.27 10.68
CA GLY A 256 2.61 18.63 11.94
C GLY A 256 1.09 18.57 11.92
N THR A 257 0.43 18.54 10.76
CA THR A 257 -1.03 18.32 10.69
C THR A 257 -1.36 16.90 11.16
N MET A 258 -2.37 16.77 12.01
CA MET A 258 -2.83 15.45 12.46
C MET A 258 -3.65 14.76 11.36
N LEU A 259 -3.57 13.44 11.31
CA LEU A 259 -4.33 12.65 10.33
C LEU A 259 -5.84 12.85 10.47
N LYS A 260 -6.32 12.95 11.72
CA LYS A 260 -7.73 13.26 11.99
C LYS A 260 -8.18 14.59 11.42
N ASP A 261 -7.32 15.61 11.45
CA ASP A 261 -7.64 16.92 10.91
C ASP A 261 -7.91 16.88 9.38
N LEU A 262 -7.30 15.94 8.67
CA LEU A 262 -7.54 15.73 7.24
C LEU A 262 -8.92 15.12 7.00
N GLU A 263 -9.30 14.10 7.79
CA GLU A 263 -10.65 13.53 7.73
C GLU A 263 -11.71 14.57 8.08
N ASP A 264 -11.53 15.31 9.19
CA ASP A 264 -12.47 16.36 9.61
C ASP A 264 -12.63 17.43 8.52
N THR A 265 -11.56 17.78 7.81
CA THR A 265 -11.60 18.72 6.67
C THR A 265 -12.42 18.16 5.51
N PHE A 266 -12.20 16.89 5.17
CA PHE A 266 -12.99 16.22 4.13
C PHE A 266 -14.49 16.22 4.46
N LEU A 267 -14.83 15.75 5.67
CA LEU A 267 -16.21 15.65 6.12
C LEU A 267 -16.90 17.02 6.20
N GLN A 268 -16.18 18.07 6.63
CA GLN A 268 -16.72 19.42 6.69
C GLN A 268 -17.15 19.91 5.30
N VAL A 269 -16.34 19.70 4.27
CA VAL A 269 -16.69 20.08 2.90
C VAL A 269 -17.94 19.33 2.40
N ILE A 270 -18.04 18.04 2.70
CA ILE A 270 -19.18 17.20 2.34
C ILE A 270 -20.47 17.74 2.98
N VAL A 271 -20.41 18.12 4.26
CA VAL A 271 -21.55 18.71 4.98
C VAL A 271 -21.90 20.10 4.45
N ASP A 272 -20.92 20.95 4.19
CA ASP A 272 -21.13 22.31 3.66
C ASP A 272 -21.78 22.30 2.28
N ASP A 273 -21.54 21.26 1.47
CA ASP A 273 -22.20 21.02 0.19
C ASP A 273 -23.61 20.42 0.34
N GLY A 274 -24.08 20.23 1.57
CA GLY A 274 -25.42 19.77 1.89
C GLY A 274 -25.63 18.27 1.77
N TRP A 275 -24.56 17.49 1.78
CA TRP A 275 -24.66 16.05 1.88
C TRP A 275 -24.86 15.63 3.34
N LYS A 276 -25.70 14.61 3.55
CA LYS A 276 -25.83 13.96 4.87
C LYS A 276 -24.73 12.94 5.03
N LEU A 277 -24.13 12.86 6.21
CA LEU A 277 -23.08 11.88 6.48
C LEU A 277 -23.57 10.42 6.38
N GLY A 278 -24.86 10.17 6.66
CA GLY A 278 -25.48 8.85 6.39
C GLY A 278 -25.16 7.78 7.45
N ASP A 279 -25.61 6.54 7.15
CA ASP A 279 -25.33 5.34 7.92
C ASP A 279 -25.18 4.18 6.90
N PRO A 280 -24.00 3.57 6.69
CA PRO A 280 -22.72 3.98 7.30
C PRO A 280 -22.33 5.42 6.93
N GLU A 281 -21.65 6.07 7.85
CA GLU A 281 -21.23 7.47 7.64
C GLU A 281 -20.18 7.61 6.55
N TRP A 282 -20.12 8.81 5.96
CA TRP A 282 -18.96 9.21 5.18
C TRP A 282 -17.71 9.15 6.04
N HIS A 283 -16.62 8.69 5.46
CA HIS A 283 -15.32 8.83 6.04
C HIS A 283 -14.24 8.96 4.97
N TYR A 284 -13.15 9.54 5.36
CA TYR A 284 -11.98 9.68 4.55
C TYR A 284 -10.89 8.78 5.10
N SER A 285 -10.63 7.69 4.38
CA SER A 285 -9.58 6.74 4.77
C SER A 285 -8.32 7.04 3.99
N PHE A 286 -7.19 7.01 4.68
CA PHE A 286 -5.90 7.04 4.05
C PHE A 286 -4.91 6.18 4.82
N HIS A 287 -3.94 5.69 4.10
CA HIS A 287 -2.89 4.84 4.61
C HIS A 287 -1.55 5.21 3.99
N GLY A 288 -0.49 4.99 4.73
CA GLY A 288 0.86 5.08 4.19
C GLY A 288 1.03 4.10 3.03
N GLN A 289 1.85 4.46 2.08
CA GLN A 289 2.19 3.65 0.94
C GLN A 289 3.71 3.57 0.75
N GLY A 290 4.19 2.39 0.37
CA GLY A 290 5.60 2.12 0.19
C GLY A 290 5.83 0.71 -0.33
N MET A 291 6.66 -0.10 0.31
CA MET A 291 6.95 -1.47 -0.10
C MET A 291 5.88 -2.50 0.30
N ASP A 292 4.89 -2.11 1.10
CA ASP A 292 3.60 -2.80 1.20
C ASP A 292 2.52 -1.87 0.65
N SER A 293 1.43 -2.39 0.08
CA SER A 293 0.37 -1.56 -0.49
C SER A 293 -0.36 -0.75 0.59
N ILE A 294 -0.40 -1.27 1.81
CA ILE A 294 -0.93 -0.60 3.00
C ILE A 294 0.16 -0.58 4.07
N GLU A 295 0.68 0.60 4.35
CA GLU A 295 1.68 0.85 5.39
C GLU A 295 1.13 1.77 6.49
N ARG A 296 1.80 1.80 7.65
CA ARG A 296 1.55 2.82 8.66
C ARG A 296 2.23 4.15 8.29
N PRO A 297 1.73 5.28 8.77
CA PRO A 297 0.50 5.37 9.54
C PRO A 297 -0.73 5.18 8.65
N TYR A 298 -1.81 4.65 9.21
CA TYR A 298 -3.10 4.63 8.54
C TYR A 298 -4.19 5.18 9.46
N PHE A 299 -5.11 5.90 8.84
CA PHE A 299 -6.25 6.49 9.48
C PHE A 299 -7.51 6.06 8.74
N SER A 300 -8.23 5.14 9.32
CA SER A 300 -9.47 4.61 8.75
C SER A 300 -10.25 3.88 9.83
N PRO A 301 -11.54 4.15 9.97
CA PRO A 301 -12.39 3.39 10.88
C PRO A 301 -12.53 1.91 10.49
N MET A 302 -12.14 1.56 9.25
CA MET A 302 -12.22 0.20 8.72
C MET A 302 -10.98 -0.65 9.01
N ILE A 303 -9.89 -0.05 9.49
CA ILE A 303 -8.61 -0.76 9.70
C ILE A 303 -8.33 -0.85 11.19
N GLU A 304 -8.09 -2.07 11.67
CA GLU A 304 -7.64 -2.29 13.03
C GLU A 304 -6.28 -1.61 13.27
N GLY A 305 -6.16 -0.92 14.39
CA GLY A 305 -4.94 -0.17 14.74
C GLY A 305 -4.87 1.21 14.12
N ASN A 306 -6.03 1.82 13.88
CA ASN A 306 -6.17 3.23 13.53
C ASN A 306 -5.32 4.12 14.44
N GLU A 307 -4.60 5.06 13.87
CA GLU A 307 -3.63 5.88 14.58
C GLU A 307 -3.70 7.33 14.13
N ASP A 308 -4.10 8.21 15.04
CA ASP A 308 -3.97 9.64 14.81
C ASP A 308 -2.51 10.07 15.07
N ALA A 309 -1.81 10.42 14.03
CA ALA A 309 -0.41 10.79 14.06
C ALA A 309 -0.15 12.09 13.28
N PRO A 310 0.85 12.88 13.67
CA PRO A 310 1.24 14.05 12.89
C PRO A 310 1.92 13.63 11.58
N LEU A 311 1.57 14.33 10.50
CA LEU A 311 2.26 14.21 9.23
C LEU A 311 3.73 14.63 9.36
N GLN A 312 4.60 13.95 8.66
CA GLN A 312 6.02 14.27 8.58
C GLN A 312 6.47 14.33 7.12
N GLU A 313 7.46 15.15 6.83
CA GLU A 313 8.11 15.19 5.51
C GLU A 313 8.64 13.81 5.12
N GLY A 314 8.45 13.42 3.87
CA GLY A 314 8.80 12.09 3.35
C GLY A 314 7.71 11.03 3.52
N MET A 315 6.61 11.32 4.20
CA MET A 315 5.46 10.40 4.22
C MET A 315 4.74 10.40 2.88
N VAL A 316 4.29 9.21 2.47
CA VAL A 316 3.50 9.01 1.25
C VAL A 316 2.21 8.32 1.60
N PHE A 317 1.12 8.80 1.04
CA PHE A 317 -0.22 8.30 1.32
C PHE A 317 -0.99 7.98 0.04
N SER A 318 -1.77 6.91 0.10
CA SER A 318 -2.98 6.72 -0.72
C SER A 318 -4.22 7.03 0.12
N TYR A 319 -5.29 7.48 -0.53
CA TYR A 319 -6.53 7.78 0.16
C TYR A 319 -7.75 7.25 -0.58
N HIS A 320 -8.79 6.99 0.22
CA HIS A 320 -10.05 6.44 -0.24
C HIS A 320 -11.21 7.17 0.43
N PRO A 321 -11.96 8.00 -0.28
CA PRO A 321 -13.24 8.47 0.25
C PRO A 321 -14.23 7.31 0.27
N HIS A 322 -14.87 7.12 1.41
CA HIS A 322 -15.98 6.19 1.57
C HIS A 322 -17.26 6.97 1.80
N ARG A 323 -18.34 6.52 1.22
CA ARG A 323 -19.63 7.17 1.35
C ARG A 323 -20.76 6.17 1.51
N PRO A 324 -21.89 6.58 2.13
CA PRO A 324 -23.10 5.80 2.15
C PRO A 324 -23.64 5.61 0.72
N THR A 325 -24.50 4.62 0.54
CA THR A 325 -25.26 4.50 -0.69
C THR A 325 -26.25 5.67 -0.80
N ILE A 326 -26.17 6.40 -1.90
CA ILE A 326 -27.12 7.46 -2.24
C ILE A 326 -28.04 6.91 -3.33
N PRO A 327 -29.32 6.61 -3.01
CA PRO A 327 -30.21 5.87 -3.93
C PRO A 327 -30.43 6.57 -5.27
N GLU A 328 -30.37 7.89 -5.29
CA GLU A 328 -30.60 8.75 -6.46
C GLU A 328 -29.36 8.82 -7.37
N VAL A 329 -28.20 8.38 -6.87
CA VAL A 329 -26.95 8.36 -7.60
C VAL A 329 -26.62 6.92 -7.95
N ARG A 330 -26.76 6.55 -9.23
CA ARG A 330 -26.59 5.15 -9.66
C ARG A 330 -25.22 4.63 -9.39
N ARG A 331 -24.20 5.43 -9.63
CA ARG A 331 -22.80 5.07 -9.45
C ARG A 331 -21.96 6.30 -9.52
N VAL A 332 -21.35 6.64 -8.46
CA VAL A 332 -20.26 7.57 -8.51
C VAL A 332 -19.01 6.81 -8.09
N PRO A 333 -18.04 6.73 -8.97
CA PRO A 333 -16.79 6.08 -8.64
C PRO A 333 -16.12 6.80 -7.50
N LYS A 334 -15.38 6.04 -6.73
CA LYS A 334 -14.47 6.59 -5.74
C LYS A 334 -13.27 7.19 -6.43
N ILE A 335 -12.77 8.26 -5.89
CA ILE A 335 -11.55 8.91 -6.34
C ILE A 335 -10.40 8.38 -5.49
N PHE A 336 -9.47 7.65 -6.11
CA PHE A 336 -8.23 7.22 -5.46
C PHE A 336 -7.07 8.04 -5.99
N ASP A 337 -6.25 8.53 -5.09
CA ASP A 337 -5.06 9.27 -5.47
C ASP A 337 -4.01 9.15 -4.37
N GLY A 338 -2.82 9.62 -4.62
CA GLY A 338 -1.73 9.65 -3.68
C GLY A 338 -1.07 11.00 -3.59
N PHE A 339 -0.44 11.24 -2.46
CA PHE A 339 0.37 12.44 -2.26
C PHE A 339 1.58 12.19 -1.36
N VAL A 340 2.61 12.97 -1.59
CA VAL A 340 3.82 13.02 -0.76
C VAL A 340 3.73 14.23 0.16
N ILE A 341 4.09 14.07 1.41
CA ILE A 341 4.28 15.20 2.32
C ILE A 341 5.68 15.75 2.11
N THR A 342 5.75 16.96 1.60
CA THR A 342 6.99 17.74 1.47
C THR A 342 7.09 18.76 2.60
N LYS A 343 8.22 19.42 2.74
CA LYS A 343 8.40 20.53 3.71
C LYS A 343 7.37 21.66 3.53
N ASP A 344 6.88 21.86 2.30
CA ASP A 344 6.01 22.99 1.92
C ASP A 344 4.51 22.57 1.90
N GLY A 345 4.20 21.28 2.00
CA GLY A 345 2.85 20.73 1.96
C GLY A 345 2.72 19.45 1.14
N ALA A 346 1.51 19.09 0.73
CA ALA A 346 1.26 17.91 -0.08
C ALA A 346 1.63 18.13 -1.55
N GLU A 347 2.42 17.23 -2.10
CA GLU A 347 2.70 17.09 -3.54
C GLU A 347 1.86 15.93 -4.09
N THR A 348 1.04 16.19 -5.10
CA THR A 348 0.24 15.15 -5.76
C THR A 348 1.12 14.23 -6.58
N LEU A 349 0.92 12.92 -6.47
CA LEU A 349 1.65 11.91 -7.26
C LEU A 349 1.05 11.70 -8.65
N THR A 350 -0.21 12.05 -8.85
CA THR A 350 -0.86 12.01 -10.15
C THR A 350 -0.78 13.37 -10.81
N LYS A 351 -0.21 13.42 -12.03
CA LYS A 351 -0.16 14.64 -12.84
C LYS A 351 -1.45 14.76 -13.63
N ASP A 352 -2.06 15.96 -13.62
CA ASP A 352 -3.22 16.33 -14.45
C ASP A 352 -4.39 15.35 -14.34
N TRP A 353 -4.44 14.64 -13.21
CA TRP A 353 -5.55 13.78 -12.93
C TRP A 353 -6.75 14.64 -12.58
N ASP A 354 -7.31 15.24 -13.59
CA ASP A 354 -8.65 15.73 -13.52
C ASP A 354 -9.55 14.53 -13.37
N PHE A 355 -10.04 14.31 -12.21
CA PHE A 355 -11.02 13.35 -11.86
C PHE A 355 -12.19 13.37 -12.69
N LEU A 356 -12.06 12.93 -13.78
CA LEU A 356 -13.06 13.32 -14.57
C LEU A 356 -13.51 12.16 -15.28
N TRP A 357 -14.72 12.07 -15.25
CA TRP A 357 -15.52 11.49 -16.24
C TRP A 357 -14.84 11.71 -17.57
N ARG A 358 -14.06 10.76 -18.01
CA ARG A 358 -13.68 10.73 -19.41
C ARG A 358 -14.90 10.27 -20.17
N ILE A 359 -15.61 11.21 -20.78
CA ILE A 359 -16.75 10.88 -21.63
C ILE A 359 -16.21 10.22 -22.88
N MET A 360 -16.53 8.95 -23.00
CA MET A 360 -16.15 8.12 -24.13
C MET A 360 -17.13 8.39 -25.27
N LYS A 361 -16.61 8.58 -26.47
CA LYS A 361 -17.42 8.81 -27.67
C LYS A 361 -17.69 7.50 -28.41
#